data_9f6135b11540add32d8fe65bb8a38c87
#
_entry.id   9f6135b11540add32d8fe65bb8a38c87
#
_cell.length_a   1.000
_cell.length_b   1.000
_cell.length_c   1.000
_cell.angle_alpha   90.00
_cell.angle_beta   90.00
_cell.angle_gamma   90.00
#
_symmetry.space_group_name_H-M   'P 1'
#
loop_
_entity.id
_entity.type
_entity.pdbx_description
1 polymer ?
#
loop_
_entity_poly.entity_id
_entity_poly.type
_entity_poly.pdbx_seq_one_letter_code
_entity_poly.pdbx_strand_id
1 'polypeptide(L)'
;ISLDAPYPNPFNPRTTIRFSVVETPLIVSLHIFDINGRLIETLVQGKIQSGIHEIQWNASGQASGIYFAVLHANNQQKTQKLILLK
;
A
#
# COMPACT_ATOMS: atom_id res chain seq x y z
N ILE A 1 6.75 9.86 7.15
CA ILE A 1 5.65 8.97 6.71
C ILE A 1 5.56 7.75 7.60
N SER A 2 4.38 7.20 7.73
CA SER A 2 4.17 5.91 8.37
C SER A 2 3.19 5.08 7.56
N LEU A 3 3.34 3.77 7.63
CA LEU A 3 2.48 2.82 6.92
C LEU A 3 1.98 1.80 7.93
N ASP A 4 0.68 1.80 8.18
CA ASP A 4 0.08 0.91 9.16
C ASP A 4 -0.09 -0.48 8.57
N ALA A 5 -0.26 -1.46 9.45
CA ALA A 5 -0.59 -2.81 9.03
C ALA A 5 -1.93 -2.81 8.30
N PRO A 6 -2.02 -3.41 7.11
CA PRO A 6 -3.28 -3.48 6.38
C PRO A 6 -4.34 -4.28 7.15
N TYR A 7 -5.60 -3.90 6.98
CA TYR A 7 -6.68 -4.58 7.67
C TYR A 7 -7.89 -4.72 6.76
N PRO A 8 -8.49 -5.90 6.64
CA PRO A 8 -8.05 -7.17 7.23
C PRO A 8 -6.81 -7.73 6.53
N ASN A 9 -6.08 -8.59 7.24
CA ASN A 9 -4.90 -9.25 6.69
C ASN A 9 -4.66 -10.54 7.48
N PRO A 10 -4.86 -11.74 6.92
CA PRO A 10 -5.22 -12.03 5.53
C PRO A 10 -6.54 -11.43 5.09
N PHE A 11 -6.71 -11.27 3.78
CA PHE A 11 -7.89 -10.60 3.24
C PHE A 11 -8.43 -11.33 2.00
N ASN A 12 -9.71 -11.02 1.65
CA ASN A 12 -10.36 -11.62 0.49
C ASN A 12 -11.58 -10.77 0.10
N PRO A 13 -11.59 -10.13 -1.03
CA PRO A 13 -10.45 -9.74 -1.86
C PRO A 13 -9.97 -8.33 -1.56
N ARG A 14 -10.53 -7.66 -0.55
CA ARG A 14 -10.26 -6.25 -0.25
C ARG A 14 -9.56 -6.08 1.08
N THR A 15 -8.64 -5.13 1.11
CA THR A 15 -7.99 -4.70 2.34
C THR A 15 -7.84 -3.19 2.32
N THR A 16 -7.75 -2.58 3.49
CA THR A 16 -7.53 -1.16 3.64
C THR A 16 -6.09 -0.91 4.04
N ILE A 17 -5.42 -0.03 3.32
CA ILE A 17 -4.06 0.39 3.60
C ILE A 17 -4.13 1.83 4.10
N ARG A 18 -3.59 2.05 5.29
CA ARG A 18 -3.62 3.35 5.95
C ARG A 18 -2.19 3.84 6.12
N PHE A 19 -1.96 5.09 5.73
CA PHE A 19 -0.66 5.71 5.88
C PHE A 19 -0.83 7.15 6.34
N SER A 20 0.24 7.72 6.88
CA SER A 20 0.23 9.10 7.31
C SER A 20 1.40 9.88 6.74
N VAL A 21 1.15 11.16 6.50
CA VAL A 21 2.13 12.11 5.99
C VAL A 21 2.19 13.25 7.00
N VAL A 22 3.40 13.55 7.50
CA VAL A 22 3.56 14.60 8.51
C VAL A 22 4.01 15.92 7.90
N GLU A 23 4.65 15.89 6.75
CA GLU A 23 5.10 17.08 6.03
C GLU A 23 4.23 17.30 4.80
N THR A 24 3.89 18.54 4.52
CA THR A 24 3.01 18.84 3.40
C THR A 24 3.53 20.00 2.57
N PRO A 25 3.42 19.96 1.22
CA PRO A 25 3.02 18.78 0.44
C PRO A 25 4.19 17.82 0.30
N LEU A 26 3.90 16.54 0.13
CA LEU A 26 4.91 15.52 -0.05
C LEU A 26 4.54 14.66 -1.26
N ILE A 27 5.52 14.37 -2.11
CA ILE A 27 5.30 13.47 -3.24
C ILE A 27 5.43 12.06 -2.74
N VAL A 28 4.37 11.29 -2.91
CA VAL A 28 4.22 9.96 -2.33
C VAL A 28 3.85 8.98 -3.43
N SER A 29 4.37 7.76 -3.36
CA SER A 29 3.90 6.64 -4.16
C SER A 29 3.56 5.47 -3.25
N LEU A 30 2.47 4.79 -3.57
CA LEU A 30 2.06 3.56 -2.89
C LEU A 30 1.84 2.51 -3.97
N HIS A 31 2.71 1.51 -3.98
CA HIS A 31 2.73 0.46 -4.98
C HIS A 31 2.45 -0.88 -4.33
N ILE A 32 1.83 -1.77 -5.09
CA ILE A 32 1.68 -3.17 -4.72
C ILE A 32 2.59 -4.00 -5.60
N PHE A 33 3.41 -4.84 -4.98
CA PHE A 33 4.30 -5.78 -5.68
C PHE A 33 3.93 -7.21 -5.31
N ASP A 34 4.18 -8.14 -6.24
CA ASP A 34 4.06 -9.55 -5.92
C ASP A 34 5.36 -10.09 -5.30
N ILE A 35 5.38 -11.39 -4.99
CA ILE A 35 6.54 -12.01 -4.33
C ILE A 35 7.79 -12.02 -5.21
N ASN A 36 7.63 -11.86 -6.52
CA ASN A 36 8.74 -11.80 -7.46
C ASN A 36 9.24 -10.38 -7.70
N GLY A 37 8.64 -9.39 -7.01
CA GLY A 37 9.02 -7.99 -7.15
C GLY A 37 8.40 -7.30 -8.35
N ARG A 38 7.40 -7.92 -9.00
CA ARG A 38 6.71 -7.28 -10.12
C ARG A 38 5.67 -6.30 -9.60
N LEU A 39 5.60 -5.15 -10.23
CA LEU A 39 4.58 -4.15 -9.91
C LEU A 39 3.21 -4.67 -10.38
N ILE A 40 2.30 -4.80 -9.41
CA ILE A 40 0.93 -5.25 -9.67
C ILE A 40 0.01 -4.06 -9.89
N GLU A 41 0.13 -3.04 -9.05
CA GLU A 41 -0.75 -1.89 -9.12
C GLU A 41 -0.13 -0.69 -8.42
N THR A 42 -0.41 0.51 -8.91
CA THR A 42 -0.07 1.76 -8.26
C THR A 42 -1.36 2.32 -7.66
N LEU A 43 -1.40 2.42 -6.33
CA LEU A 43 -2.59 2.88 -5.63
C LEU A 43 -2.60 4.39 -5.43
N VAL A 44 -1.45 4.98 -5.16
CA VAL A 44 -1.30 6.41 -4.94
C VAL A 44 -0.04 6.89 -5.64
N GLN A 45 -0.12 8.04 -6.28
CA GLN A 45 1.06 8.69 -6.85
C GLN A 45 0.80 10.16 -7.04
N GLY A 46 1.64 11.00 -6.43
CA GLY A 46 1.55 12.44 -6.57
C GLY A 46 1.72 13.16 -5.26
N LYS A 47 1.34 14.43 -5.26
CA LYS A 47 1.40 15.29 -4.07
C LYS A 47 0.27 14.93 -3.13
N ILE A 48 0.62 14.67 -1.87
CA ILE A 48 -0.33 14.29 -0.84
C ILE A 48 -0.20 15.28 0.31
N GLN A 49 -1.34 15.73 0.83
CA GLN A 49 -1.39 16.64 1.97
C GLN A 49 -1.05 15.89 3.25
N SER A 50 -0.60 16.61 4.26
CA SER A 50 -0.38 16.04 5.59
C SER A 50 -1.69 15.49 6.14
N GLY A 51 -1.58 14.45 6.93
CA GLY A 51 -2.72 13.81 7.56
C GLY A 51 -2.70 12.31 7.38
N ILE A 52 -3.84 11.70 7.71
CA ILE A 52 -4.05 10.27 7.63
C ILE A 52 -4.84 9.98 6.37
N HIS A 53 -4.37 9.01 5.58
CA HIS A 53 -4.97 8.63 4.31
C HIS A 53 -5.26 7.14 4.31
N GLU A 54 -6.41 6.77 3.77
CA GLU A 54 -6.80 5.38 3.62
C GLU A 54 -7.11 5.10 2.17
N ILE A 55 -6.62 3.98 1.67
CA ILE A 55 -6.89 3.52 0.31
C ILE A 55 -7.24 2.04 0.37
N GLN A 56 -8.29 1.65 -0.34
CA GLN A 56 -8.70 0.26 -0.39
C GLN A 56 -8.08 -0.40 -1.62
N TRP A 57 -7.49 -1.58 -1.44
CA TRP A 57 -7.03 -2.40 -2.54
C TRP A 57 -7.97 -3.56 -2.77
N ASN A 58 -8.48 -3.67 -3.99
CA ASN A 58 -9.31 -4.78 -4.43
C ASN A 58 -8.44 -5.69 -5.29
N ALA A 59 -8.12 -6.86 -4.74
CA ALA A 59 -7.23 -7.83 -5.39
C ALA A 59 -8.00 -8.94 -6.08
N SER A 60 -9.25 -8.71 -6.48
CA SER A 60 -10.11 -9.77 -7.04
C SER A 60 -9.52 -10.41 -8.30
N GLY A 61 -8.72 -9.66 -9.07
CA GLY A 61 -8.07 -10.18 -10.27
C GLY A 61 -6.74 -10.86 -10.02
N GLN A 62 -6.31 -10.99 -8.76
CA GLN A 62 -5.00 -11.54 -8.42
C GLN A 62 -5.12 -12.94 -7.83
N ALA A 63 -4.05 -13.73 -7.98
CA ALA A 63 -3.97 -15.06 -7.37
C ALA A 63 -3.74 -14.94 -5.86
N SER A 64 -4.23 -15.93 -5.11
CA SER A 64 -3.90 -16.05 -3.69
C SER A 64 -2.39 -16.09 -3.51
N GLY A 65 -1.89 -15.44 -2.48
CA GLY A 65 -0.47 -15.41 -2.22
C GLY A 65 -0.06 -14.18 -1.43
N ILE A 66 1.24 -13.94 -1.43
CA ILE A 66 1.87 -12.85 -0.68
C ILE A 66 2.12 -11.68 -1.62
N TYR A 67 1.78 -10.49 -1.14
CA TYR A 67 2.02 -9.22 -1.83
C TYR A 67 2.65 -8.25 -0.85
N PHE A 68 3.19 -7.16 -1.37
CA PHE A 68 3.82 -6.12 -0.56
C PHE A 68 3.29 -4.77 -0.96
N ALA A 69 2.85 -4.01 0.03
CA ALA A 69 2.53 -2.60 -0.14
C ALA A 69 3.77 -1.79 0.21
N VAL A 70 4.24 -0.98 -0.71
CA VAL A 70 5.46 -0.19 -0.54
C VAL A 70 5.09 1.29 -0.66
N LEU A 71 5.26 2.01 0.43
CA LEU A 71 5.05 3.45 0.49
C LEU A 71 6.42 4.13 0.39
N HIS A 72 6.55 5.02 -0.58
CA HIS A 72 7.81 5.71 -0.83
C HIS A 72 7.57 7.22 -0.87
N ALA A 73 8.41 7.97 -0.15
CA ALA A 73 8.38 9.43 -0.16
C ALA A 73 9.75 9.95 0.23
N ASN A 74 10.29 10.90 -0.57
CA ASN A 74 11.66 11.39 -0.41
C ASN A 74 12.63 10.19 -0.41
N ASN A 75 13.44 10.06 0.65
CA ASN A 75 14.38 8.95 0.80
C ASN A 75 13.86 7.91 1.78
N GLN A 76 12.57 7.95 2.10
CA GLN A 76 11.95 7.02 3.04
C GLN A 76 11.15 5.97 2.29
N GLN A 77 11.15 4.77 2.82
CA GLN A 77 10.38 3.66 2.27
C GLN A 77 9.87 2.81 3.41
N LYS A 78 8.56 2.50 3.36
CA LYS A 78 7.90 1.63 4.33
C LYS A 78 7.22 0.51 3.57
N THR A 79 7.24 -0.69 4.12
CA THR A 79 6.70 -1.87 3.47
C THR A 79 5.83 -2.65 4.45
N GLN A 80 4.69 -3.13 3.96
CA GLN A 80 3.81 -4.03 4.71
C GLN A 80 3.50 -5.25 3.85
N LYS A 81 3.49 -6.42 4.49
CA LYS A 81 3.16 -7.68 3.83
C LYS A 81 1.65 -7.85 3.81
N LEU A 82 1.15 -8.32 2.68
CA LEU A 82 -0.26 -8.60 2.44
C LEU A 82 -0.44 -10.07 2.11
N ILE A 83 -1.45 -10.71 2.71
CA ILE A 83 -1.74 -12.12 2.44
C ILE A 83 -3.16 -12.18 1.86
N LEU A 84 -3.25 -12.55 0.58
CA LEU A 84 -4.53 -12.74 -0.11
C LEU A 84 -4.90 -14.20 -0.06
N LEU A 85 -6.04 -14.49 0.55
CA LEU A 85 -6.59 -15.84 0.65
C LEU A 85 -7.96 -15.86 -0.02
N LYS A 86 -8.01 -16.43 -1.18
CA LYS A 86 -9.27 -16.60 -1.90
C LYS A 86 -9.96 -17.91 -1.56
#